data_c502ea99b7d9feaa25ad2e47b44d21a5
#
_entry.id   c502ea99b7d9feaa25ad2e47b44d21a5
#
_cell.length_a   1.000
_cell.length_b   1.000
_cell.length_c   1.000
_cell.angle_alpha   90.00
_cell.angle_beta   90.00
_cell.angle_gamma   90.00
#
_symmetry.space_group_name_H-M   'P 1'
#
loop_
_entity.id
_entity.type
_entity.pdbx_description
1 polymer ?
#
loop_
_entity_poly.entity_id
_entity_poly.type
_entity_poly.pdbx_seq_one_letter_code
_entity_poly.pdbx_strand_id
1 'polypeptide(L)'
;MIDETMAIQLDGVVQNRANFKLGPLHMSIPKGYITAIVGPNGCGKSSTFRLMLDLDKADEGKIELLGHRVEQGIDTELKKKIGYLHDQSSSHEDNMKGTAKAEFHRFWYDNWDVNRYRELLHILEVDDNQLLGKMSKGMRRKFEFALTMAHGPELLLLDEPSSGLDPLAWKTMIEVLHRYMDRGDRTILMTSHIIEEVKRLADFIVFMAHGRVIGVYEKDELFSSWFTLFVSGSDLSSKKAAAMPGQCGVEHAGATTYRITTNKAAAAEVWCEAEGYQIVSRQALELDEIMSALLMQDRLSIRSN
;
A
#
# COMPACT_ATOMS: atom_id res chain seq x y z
N MET A 1 10.33 8.56 -22.73
CA MET A 1 10.02 9.10 -21.38
C MET A 1 8.51 9.05 -21.28
N ILE A 2 7.99 8.15 -20.47
CA ILE A 2 6.56 8.10 -20.14
C ILE A 2 6.35 9.34 -19.26
N ASP A 3 5.42 10.20 -19.67
CA ASP A 3 5.03 11.37 -18.88
C ASP A 3 4.23 10.84 -17.69
N GLU A 4 4.93 10.50 -16.60
CA GLU A 4 4.34 9.97 -15.37
C GLU A 4 3.63 11.11 -14.65
N THR A 5 2.39 11.37 -15.05
CA THR A 5 1.54 12.26 -14.25
C THR A 5 1.20 11.56 -12.94
N MET A 6 1.47 12.23 -11.80
CA MET A 6 1.19 11.69 -10.48
C MET A 6 -0.31 11.76 -10.17
N ALA A 7 -0.87 10.69 -9.62
CA ALA A 7 -2.23 10.67 -9.11
C ALA A 7 -2.32 11.28 -7.70
N ILE A 8 -1.26 11.09 -6.90
CA ILE A 8 -1.18 11.59 -5.53
C ILE A 8 0.22 12.15 -5.30
N GLN A 9 0.29 13.34 -4.69
CA GLN A 9 1.54 13.92 -4.21
C GLN A 9 1.35 14.43 -2.78
N LEU A 10 2.22 13.99 -1.88
CA LEU A 10 2.36 14.51 -0.52
C LEU A 10 3.76 15.12 -0.40
N ASP A 11 3.83 16.39 -0.03
CA ASP A 11 5.10 17.10 0.17
C ASP A 11 5.15 17.75 1.54
N GLY A 12 5.96 17.14 2.42
CA GLY A 12 6.17 17.59 3.77
C GLY A 12 4.94 17.57 4.67
N VAL A 13 3.97 16.70 4.40
CA VAL A 13 2.70 16.66 5.13
C VAL A 13 2.90 16.21 6.57
N VAL A 14 2.47 17.02 7.53
CA VAL A 14 2.58 16.76 8.96
C VAL A 14 1.21 16.86 9.62
N GLN A 15 0.94 15.96 10.54
CA GLN A 15 -0.18 16.04 11.48
C GLN A 15 0.30 15.70 12.90
N ASN A 16 0.12 16.62 13.83
CA ASN A 16 0.44 16.43 15.24
C ASN A 16 -0.83 16.04 16.01
N ARG A 17 -0.79 14.92 16.69
CA ARG A 17 -1.82 14.45 17.62
C ARG A 17 -1.21 14.30 19.01
N ALA A 18 -2.03 14.27 20.05
CA ALA A 18 -1.57 14.23 21.44
C ALA A 18 -0.48 13.17 21.73
N ASN A 19 -0.61 11.99 21.12
CA ASN A 19 0.30 10.85 21.37
C ASN A 19 0.96 10.30 20.09
N PHE A 20 0.82 10.98 18.94
CA PHE A 20 1.32 10.48 17.67
C PHE A 20 1.58 11.62 16.69
N LYS A 21 2.77 11.63 16.10
CA LYS A 21 3.12 12.53 15.02
C LYS A 21 3.12 11.74 13.70
N LEU A 22 2.30 12.18 12.74
CA LEU A 22 2.34 11.70 11.37
C LEU A 22 3.15 12.70 10.53
N GLY A 23 4.15 12.21 9.84
CA GLY A 23 4.97 13.03 8.96
C GLY A 23 6.34 13.46 9.55
N PRO A 24 7.13 14.21 8.75
CA PRO A 24 6.75 14.67 7.41
C PRO A 24 6.58 13.51 6.41
N LEU A 25 5.48 13.55 5.65
CA LEU A 25 5.23 12.57 4.60
C LEU A 25 5.67 13.16 3.25
N HIS A 26 6.51 12.43 2.55
CA HIS A 26 6.87 12.67 1.16
C HIS A 26 6.54 11.42 0.36
N MET A 27 5.60 11.52 -0.57
CA MET A 27 5.14 10.39 -1.35
C MET A 27 4.57 10.86 -2.68
N SER A 28 4.95 10.18 -3.76
CA SER A 28 4.39 10.41 -5.10
C SER A 28 3.90 9.08 -5.67
N ILE A 29 2.64 9.02 -6.06
CA ILE A 29 1.98 7.82 -6.59
C ILE A 29 1.66 8.07 -8.06
N PRO A 30 2.20 7.30 -8.99
CA PRO A 30 1.97 7.49 -10.42
C PRO A 30 0.54 7.08 -10.81
N LYS A 31 -0.01 7.73 -11.84
CA LYS A 31 -1.28 7.34 -12.45
C LYS A 31 -1.16 6.01 -13.19
N GLY A 32 -2.25 5.24 -13.22
CA GLY A 32 -2.34 4.01 -13.99
C GLY A 32 -1.82 2.76 -13.29
N TYR A 33 -1.42 2.87 -12.03
CA TYR A 33 -0.81 1.78 -11.26
C TYR A 33 -1.56 1.49 -9.97
N ILE A 34 -1.33 0.30 -9.43
CA ILE A 34 -1.76 -0.10 -8.09
C ILE A 34 -0.58 0.09 -7.13
N THR A 35 -0.75 0.94 -6.13
CA THR A 35 0.25 1.13 -5.08
C THR A 35 -0.27 0.62 -3.75
N ALA A 36 0.54 -0.16 -3.05
CA ALA A 36 0.23 -0.64 -1.71
C ALA A 36 1.05 0.09 -0.64
N ILE A 37 0.39 0.63 0.38
CA ILE A 37 1.06 1.11 1.60
C ILE A 37 1.12 -0.04 2.60
N VAL A 38 2.33 -0.41 2.98
CA VAL A 38 2.62 -1.50 3.93
C VAL A 38 3.29 -0.93 5.17
N GLY A 39 2.99 -1.51 6.31
CA GLY A 39 3.61 -1.11 7.57
C GLY A 39 2.87 -1.63 8.79
N PRO A 40 3.48 -1.58 9.98
CA PRO A 40 2.87 -2.03 11.22
C PRO A 40 1.54 -1.34 11.53
N ASN A 41 0.70 -2.00 12.33
CA ASN A 41 -0.52 -1.36 12.82
C ASN A 41 -0.19 -0.11 13.62
N GLY A 42 -0.99 0.95 13.43
CA GLY A 42 -0.77 2.24 14.08
C GLY A 42 0.34 3.12 13.48
N CYS A 43 1.00 2.71 12.37
CA CYS A 43 2.04 3.54 11.75
C CYS A 43 1.50 4.75 10.97
N GLY A 44 0.18 4.89 10.80
CA GLY A 44 -0.44 6.07 10.18
C GLY A 44 -1.08 5.84 8.82
N LYS A 45 -1.20 4.61 8.30
CA LYS A 45 -1.77 4.30 6.97
C LYS A 45 -3.16 4.91 6.77
N SER A 46 -4.13 4.54 7.60
CA SER A 46 -5.50 5.08 7.53
C SER A 46 -5.56 6.59 7.82
N SER A 47 -4.68 7.10 8.69
CA SER A 47 -4.58 8.54 8.94
C SER A 47 -4.10 9.29 7.70
N THR A 48 -3.19 8.72 6.91
CA THR A 48 -2.75 9.29 5.64
C THR A 48 -3.91 9.39 4.65
N PHE A 49 -4.77 8.37 4.54
CA PHE A 49 -5.99 8.45 3.71
C PHE A 49 -6.94 9.55 4.18
N ARG A 50 -7.13 9.69 5.50
CA ARG A 50 -7.99 10.73 6.07
C ARG A 50 -7.49 12.15 5.76
N LEU A 51 -6.17 12.35 5.75
CA LEU A 51 -5.55 13.62 5.34
C LEU A 51 -5.75 13.87 3.84
N MET A 52 -5.54 12.86 2.99
CA MET A 52 -5.78 12.97 1.55
C MET A 52 -7.23 13.34 1.23
N LEU A 53 -8.18 12.81 1.99
CA LEU A 53 -9.61 13.07 1.81
C LEU A 53 -10.12 14.32 2.55
N ASP A 54 -9.24 15.09 3.17
CA ASP A 54 -9.57 16.25 3.99
C ASP A 54 -10.59 15.95 5.11
N LEU A 55 -10.62 14.70 5.57
CA LEU A 55 -11.40 14.27 6.73
C LEU A 55 -10.70 14.66 8.04
N ASP A 56 -9.38 14.76 7.99
CA ASP A 56 -8.54 15.34 9.03
C ASP A 56 -7.67 16.44 8.39
N LYS A 57 -7.29 17.46 9.16
CA LYS A 57 -6.45 18.55 8.67
C LYS A 57 -4.97 18.24 8.87
N ALA A 58 -4.17 18.56 7.86
CA ALA A 58 -2.73 18.63 8.00
C ALA A 58 -2.34 19.94 8.70
N ASP A 59 -1.32 19.88 9.55
CA ASP A 59 -0.75 21.08 10.19
C ASP A 59 0.25 21.78 9.27
N GLU A 60 0.96 20.99 8.44
CA GLU A 60 1.99 21.45 7.51
C GLU A 60 1.99 20.62 6.23
N GLY A 61 2.63 21.16 5.19
CA GLY A 61 2.85 20.46 3.92
C GLY A 61 1.74 20.68 2.91
N LYS A 62 1.82 19.93 1.80
CA LYS A 62 0.90 20.04 0.67
C LYS A 62 0.42 18.68 0.25
N ILE A 63 -0.86 18.62 -0.14
CA ILE A 63 -1.51 17.41 -0.68
C ILE A 63 -2.06 17.77 -2.05
N GLU A 64 -1.74 16.95 -3.06
CA GLU A 64 -2.32 17.05 -4.39
C GLU A 64 -2.92 15.69 -4.78
N LEU A 65 -4.17 15.70 -5.27
CA LEU A 65 -4.88 14.53 -5.79
C LEU A 65 -5.33 14.80 -7.21
N LEU A 66 -4.98 13.94 -8.16
CA LEU A 66 -5.33 14.07 -9.58
C LEU A 66 -4.98 15.44 -10.17
N GLY A 67 -3.89 16.07 -9.70
CA GLY A 67 -3.44 17.40 -10.09
C GLY A 67 -4.17 18.56 -9.40
N HIS A 68 -5.05 18.30 -8.44
CA HIS A 68 -5.76 19.31 -7.67
C HIS A 68 -5.22 19.40 -6.24
N ARG A 69 -4.95 20.62 -5.76
CA ARG A 69 -4.52 20.87 -4.38
C ARG A 69 -5.66 20.73 -3.38
N VAL A 70 -5.37 20.07 -2.27
CA VAL A 70 -6.27 19.90 -1.12
C VAL A 70 -5.86 20.89 -0.03
N GLU A 71 -6.19 22.18 -0.17
CA GLU A 71 -5.78 23.24 0.81
C GLU A 71 -6.95 23.71 1.71
N GLN A 72 -8.16 23.75 1.19
CA GLN A 72 -9.34 24.30 1.91
C GLN A 72 -10.58 23.39 1.78
N GLY A 73 -10.37 22.11 1.60
CA GLY A 73 -11.40 21.14 1.30
C GLY A 73 -11.26 20.58 -0.10
N ILE A 74 -11.64 19.32 -0.25
CA ILE A 74 -11.73 18.71 -1.57
C ILE A 74 -12.95 19.26 -2.28
N ASP A 75 -12.74 19.84 -3.46
CA ASP A 75 -13.81 20.27 -4.34
C ASP A 75 -14.79 19.12 -4.65
N THR A 76 -16.07 19.46 -4.83
CA THR A 76 -17.12 18.47 -5.12
C THR A 76 -16.83 17.68 -6.37
N GLU A 77 -16.28 18.30 -7.42
CA GLU A 77 -15.95 17.62 -8.67
C GLU A 77 -14.76 16.65 -8.47
N LEU A 78 -13.79 17.02 -7.66
CA LEU A 78 -12.69 16.10 -7.30
C LEU A 78 -13.20 14.91 -6.47
N LYS A 79 -14.12 15.13 -5.52
CA LYS A 79 -14.74 14.06 -4.73
C LYS A 79 -15.44 13.03 -5.60
N LYS A 80 -16.12 13.45 -6.67
CA LYS A 80 -16.79 12.54 -7.62
C LYS A 80 -15.83 11.63 -8.38
N LYS A 81 -14.54 12.00 -8.44
CA LYS A 81 -13.49 11.22 -9.10
C LYS A 81 -12.79 10.24 -8.16
N ILE A 82 -13.08 10.30 -6.87
CA ILE A 82 -12.42 9.48 -5.84
C ILE A 82 -13.41 8.50 -5.24
N GLY A 83 -13.04 7.23 -5.21
CA GLY A 83 -13.72 6.19 -4.43
C GLY A 83 -12.93 5.90 -3.16
N TYR A 84 -13.61 5.82 -2.02
CA TYR A 84 -12.97 5.49 -0.75
C TYR A 84 -13.68 4.35 -0.03
N LEU A 85 -12.98 3.25 0.14
CA LEU A 85 -13.41 2.12 0.97
C LEU A 85 -12.65 2.18 2.29
N HIS A 86 -13.30 2.60 3.36
CA HIS A 86 -12.69 2.68 4.70
C HIS A 86 -12.75 1.34 5.44
N ASP A 87 -11.85 1.10 6.40
CA ASP A 87 -11.77 -0.19 7.11
C ASP A 87 -12.99 -0.48 8.00
N GLN A 88 -13.58 0.54 8.63
CA GLN A 88 -14.66 0.37 9.61
C GLN A 88 -16.02 0.78 9.03
N SER A 89 -17.00 -0.10 9.14
CA SER A 89 -18.40 0.24 8.84
C SER A 89 -19.01 1.10 9.95
N SER A 90 -19.86 2.06 9.56
CA SER A 90 -20.58 2.90 10.52
C SER A 90 -21.77 2.18 11.13
N SER A 91 -21.82 2.06 12.43
CA SER A 91 -22.98 1.49 13.17
C SER A 91 -24.23 2.37 13.07
N HIS A 92 -24.10 3.65 12.77
CA HIS A 92 -25.24 4.57 12.58
C HIS A 92 -26.13 4.19 11.40
N GLU A 93 -25.60 3.39 10.46
CA GLU A 93 -26.32 2.96 9.28
C GLU A 93 -26.98 1.57 9.43
N ASP A 94 -26.84 0.91 10.57
CA ASP A 94 -27.26 -0.49 10.75
C ASP A 94 -28.77 -0.70 10.51
N ASN A 95 -29.59 0.31 10.74
CA ASN A 95 -31.03 0.29 10.49
C ASN A 95 -31.42 0.67 9.05
N MET A 96 -30.45 1.02 8.20
CA MET A 96 -30.67 1.36 6.80
C MET A 96 -30.60 0.10 5.93
N LYS A 97 -31.45 0.00 4.89
CA LYS A 97 -31.31 -1.02 3.84
C LYS A 97 -30.18 -0.64 2.90
N GLY A 98 -29.51 -1.62 2.32
CA GLY A 98 -28.48 -1.40 1.29
C GLY A 98 -29.02 -0.59 0.11
N THR A 99 -30.25 -0.89 -0.35
CA THR A 99 -30.92 -0.14 -1.42
C THR A 99 -31.08 1.34 -1.08
N ALA A 100 -31.44 1.68 0.16
CA ALA A 100 -31.57 3.08 0.60
C ALA A 100 -30.21 3.81 0.61
N LYS A 101 -29.15 3.11 1.04
CA LYS A 101 -27.79 3.65 0.98
C LYS A 101 -27.34 3.85 -0.48
N ALA A 102 -27.63 2.91 -1.37
CA ALA A 102 -27.31 3.04 -2.79
C ALA A 102 -28.02 4.23 -3.45
N GLU A 103 -29.33 4.45 -3.15
CA GLU A 103 -30.06 5.63 -3.64
C GLU A 103 -29.48 6.94 -3.08
N PHE A 104 -29.02 6.97 -1.82
CA PHE A 104 -28.33 8.12 -1.25
C PHE A 104 -27.02 8.40 -2.02
N HIS A 105 -26.20 7.40 -2.30
CA HIS A 105 -24.98 7.56 -3.11
C HIS A 105 -25.31 8.06 -4.53
N ARG A 106 -26.31 7.47 -5.18
CA ARG A 106 -26.78 7.87 -6.52
C ARG A 106 -27.14 9.36 -6.59
N PHE A 107 -27.69 9.91 -5.53
CA PHE A 107 -28.03 11.33 -5.48
C PHE A 107 -26.82 12.25 -5.54
N TRP A 108 -25.68 11.81 -4.97
CA TRP A 108 -24.46 12.63 -4.88
C TRP A 108 -23.52 12.46 -6.07
N TYR A 109 -23.61 11.35 -6.82
CA TYR A 109 -22.72 11.05 -7.92
C TYR A 109 -23.46 11.08 -9.25
N ASP A 110 -23.26 12.15 -10.04
CA ASP A 110 -23.89 12.30 -11.37
C ASP A 110 -23.47 11.21 -12.35
N ASN A 111 -22.28 10.64 -12.14
CA ASN A 111 -21.70 9.53 -12.91
C ASN A 111 -22.03 8.15 -12.34
N TRP A 112 -23.02 8.06 -11.45
CA TRP A 112 -23.49 6.77 -10.92
C TRP A 112 -24.02 5.86 -12.04
N ASP A 113 -23.45 4.68 -12.14
CA ASP A 113 -23.86 3.67 -13.10
C ASP A 113 -24.63 2.53 -12.41
N VAL A 114 -25.95 2.53 -12.60
CA VAL A 114 -26.86 1.52 -12.03
C VAL A 114 -26.55 0.12 -12.54
N ASN A 115 -26.12 -0.01 -13.81
CA ASN A 115 -25.82 -1.31 -14.38
C ASN A 115 -24.54 -1.88 -13.76
N ARG A 116 -23.48 -1.04 -13.63
CA ARG A 116 -22.24 -1.42 -12.92
C ARG A 116 -22.53 -1.79 -11.47
N TYR A 117 -23.31 -1.01 -10.75
CA TYR A 117 -23.69 -1.32 -9.38
C TYR A 117 -24.35 -2.69 -9.27
N ARG A 118 -25.35 -2.98 -10.11
CA ARG A 118 -26.04 -4.29 -10.14
C ARG A 118 -25.13 -5.45 -10.53
N GLU A 119 -24.26 -5.23 -11.52
CA GLU A 119 -23.24 -6.20 -11.91
C GLU A 119 -22.29 -6.53 -10.75
N LEU A 120 -21.82 -5.52 -10.03
CA LEU A 120 -20.96 -5.71 -8.86
C LEU A 120 -21.68 -6.48 -7.75
N LEU A 121 -22.93 -6.14 -7.43
CA LEU A 121 -23.73 -6.91 -6.46
C LEU A 121 -23.86 -8.37 -6.87
N HIS A 122 -24.11 -8.63 -8.15
CA HIS A 122 -24.23 -9.99 -8.67
C HIS A 122 -22.91 -10.77 -8.57
N ILE A 123 -21.79 -10.18 -9.02
CA ILE A 123 -20.46 -10.80 -8.97
C ILE A 123 -20.03 -11.08 -7.52
N LEU A 124 -20.34 -10.16 -6.61
CA LEU A 124 -19.97 -10.25 -5.21
C LEU A 124 -20.98 -11.03 -4.36
N GLU A 125 -22.08 -11.49 -4.97
CA GLU A 125 -23.14 -12.23 -4.28
C GLU A 125 -23.71 -11.48 -3.07
N VAL A 126 -24.10 -10.21 -3.27
CA VAL A 126 -24.65 -9.34 -2.22
C VAL A 126 -26.11 -9.02 -2.50
N ASP A 127 -26.99 -9.27 -1.52
CA ASP A 127 -28.39 -8.81 -1.52
C ASP A 127 -28.49 -7.48 -0.76
N ASP A 128 -28.73 -6.39 -1.49
CA ASP A 128 -28.84 -5.03 -0.93
C ASP A 128 -30.25 -4.71 -0.35
N ASN A 129 -31.22 -5.65 -0.42
CA ASN A 129 -32.51 -5.49 0.25
C ASN A 129 -32.41 -5.70 1.77
N GLN A 130 -31.30 -6.28 2.25
CA GLN A 130 -31.07 -6.51 3.67
C GLN A 130 -30.76 -5.19 4.41
N LEU A 131 -31.07 -5.17 5.71
CA LEU A 131 -30.56 -4.13 6.61
C LEU A 131 -29.05 -4.27 6.76
N LEU A 132 -28.34 -3.15 6.73
CA LEU A 132 -26.89 -3.12 6.79
C LEU A 132 -26.33 -3.75 8.09
N GLY A 133 -27.02 -3.57 9.22
CA GLY A 133 -26.68 -4.22 10.48
C GLY A 133 -26.99 -5.72 10.55
N LYS A 134 -27.67 -6.29 9.55
CA LYS A 134 -27.91 -7.74 9.41
C LYS A 134 -26.91 -8.43 8.49
N MET A 135 -26.14 -7.67 7.73
CA MET A 135 -25.08 -8.21 6.90
C MET A 135 -23.92 -8.70 7.79
N SER A 136 -23.32 -9.84 7.43
CA SER A 136 -22.05 -10.24 8.02
C SER A 136 -20.96 -9.18 7.70
N LYS A 137 -19.85 -9.17 8.43
CA LYS A 137 -18.74 -8.25 8.16
C LYS A 137 -18.27 -8.34 6.69
N GLY A 138 -18.13 -9.56 6.17
CA GLY A 138 -17.73 -9.79 4.78
C GLY A 138 -18.78 -9.34 3.77
N MET A 139 -20.07 -9.60 4.00
CA MET A 139 -21.16 -9.11 3.14
C MET A 139 -21.20 -7.58 3.13
N ARG A 140 -21.06 -6.95 4.30
CA ARG A 140 -21.02 -5.49 4.41
C ARG A 140 -19.84 -4.93 3.63
N ARG A 141 -18.65 -5.56 3.73
CA ARG A 141 -17.46 -5.16 3.01
C ARG A 141 -17.64 -5.21 1.49
N LYS A 142 -18.19 -6.32 0.98
CA LYS A 142 -18.52 -6.49 -0.44
C LYS A 142 -19.53 -5.44 -0.93
N PHE A 143 -20.54 -5.15 -0.12
CA PHE A 143 -21.54 -4.12 -0.40
C PHE A 143 -20.90 -2.72 -0.49
N GLU A 144 -20.10 -2.32 0.50
CA GLU A 144 -19.40 -1.02 0.53
C GLU A 144 -18.45 -0.89 -0.67
N PHE A 145 -17.77 -1.98 -1.05
CA PHE A 145 -16.92 -2.00 -2.23
C PHE A 145 -17.72 -1.77 -3.52
N ALA A 146 -18.87 -2.43 -3.69
CA ALA A 146 -19.75 -2.21 -4.83
C ALA A 146 -20.23 -0.75 -4.92
N LEU A 147 -20.62 -0.15 -3.79
CA LEU A 147 -20.98 1.28 -3.72
C LEU A 147 -19.82 2.19 -4.14
N THR A 148 -18.62 1.92 -3.62
CA THR A 148 -17.43 2.72 -3.88
C THR A 148 -17.03 2.71 -5.36
N MET A 149 -17.31 1.63 -6.07
CA MET A 149 -16.95 1.47 -7.48
C MET A 149 -18.06 1.86 -8.46
N ALA A 150 -19.31 1.99 -8.02
CA ALA A 150 -20.46 2.19 -8.88
C ALA A 150 -20.41 3.48 -9.70
N HIS A 151 -19.83 4.55 -9.18
CA HIS A 151 -19.66 5.82 -9.88
C HIS A 151 -18.41 5.88 -10.79
N GLY A 152 -17.59 4.81 -10.82
CA GLY A 152 -16.43 4.70 -11.71
C GLY A 152 -15.32 5.71 -11.42
N PRO A 153 -14.81 5.78 -10.19
CA PRO A 153 -13.80 6.75 -9.80
C PRO A 153 -12.52 6.66 -10.67
N GLU A 154 -11.77 7.76 -10.78
CA GLU A 154 -10.43 7.77 -11.39
C GLU A 154 -9.37 7.32 -10.38
N LEU A 155 -9.54 7.66 -9.10
CA LEU A 155 -8.68 7.26 -8.00
C LEU A 155 -9.47 6.45 -6.97
N LEU A 156 -9.01 5.24 -6.68
CA LEU A 156 -9.61 4.34 -5.71
C LEU A 156 -8.70 4.21 -4.48
N LEU A 157 -9.18 4.64 -3.33
CA LEU A 157 -8.49 4.50 -2.04
C LEU A 157 -9.13 3.35 -1.26
N LEU A 158 -8.35 2.32 -0.95
CA LEU A 158 -8.82 1.10 -0.29
C LEU A 158 -8.09 0.88 1.04
N ASP A 159 -8.78 1.08 2.15
CA ASP A 159 -8.20 0.85 3.48
C ASP A 159 -8.50 -0.57 3.95
N GLU A 160 -7.47 -1.44 3.97
CA GLU A 160 -7.55 -2.86 4.35
C GLU A 160 -8.71 -3.60 3.61
N PRO A 161 -8.73 -3.62 2.26
CA PRO A 161 -9.89 -4.05 1.48
C PRO A 161 -10.36 -5.48 1.74
N SER A 162 -9.47 -6.39 2.13
CA SER A 162 -9.79 -7.79 2.44
C SER A 162 -10.32 -8.02 3.85
N SER A 163 -10.34 -6.99 4.69
CA SER A 163 -10.73 -7.12 6.11
C SER A 163 -12.10 -7.77 6.27
N GLY A 164 -12.14 -8.95 6.93
CA GLY A 164 -13.37 -9.70 7.19
C GLY A 164 -13.91 -10.52 6.01
N LEU A 165 -13.16 -10.64 4.93
CA LEU A 165 -13.49 -11.50 3.79
C LEU A 165 -12.85 -12.88 3.96
N ASP A 166 -13.51 -13.89 3.43
CA ASP A 166 -12.89 -15.19 3.17
C ASP A 166 -12.00 -15.12 1.91
N PRO A 167 -11.08 -16.09 1.72
CA PRO A 167 -10.14 -16.07 0.59
C PRO A 167 -10.82 -16.09 -0.79
N LEU A 168 -12.00 -16.70 -0.93
CA LEU A 168 -12.72 -16.77 -2.20
C LEU A 168 -13.35 -15.43 -2.54
N ALA A 169 -14.02 -14.81 -1.57
CA ALA A 169 -14.59 -13.48 -1.73
C ALA A 169 -13.50 -12.44 -2.07
N TRP A 170 -12.35 -12.54 -1.42
CA TRP A 170 -11.22 -11.67 -1.73
C TRP A 170 -10.68 -11.88 -3.14
N LYS A 171 -10.54 -13.14 -3.58
CA LYS A 171 -10.15 -13.46 -4.97
C LYS A 171 -11.09 -12.82 -5.98
N THR A 172 -12.40 -12.90 -5.76
CA THR A 172 -13.41 -12.27 -6.63
C THR A 172 -13.23 -10.75 -6.67
N MET A 173 -12.97 -10.10 -5.52
CA MET A 173 -12.69 -8.66 -5.50
C MET A 173 -11.40 -8.30 -6.26
N ILE A 174 -10.34 -9.09 -6.16
CA ILE A 174 -9.11 -8.92 -6.94
C ILE A 174 -9.43 -8.94 -8.45
N GLU A 175 -10.24 -9.87 -8.92
CA GLU A 175 -10.62 -9.96 -10.34
C GLU A 175 -11.41 -8.72 -10.81
N VAL A 176 -12.24 -8.14 -9.91
CA VAL A 176 -12.92 -6.87 -10.17
C VAL A 176 -11.93 -5.71 -10.25
N LEU A 177 -10.94 -5.65 -9.33
CA LEU A 177 -9.89 -4.62 -9.34
C LEU A 177 -9.02 -4.68 -10.59
N HIS A 178 -8.63 -5.88 -11.05
CA HIS A 178 -7.89 -6.02 -12.32
C HIS A 178 -8.70 -5.49 -13.51
N ARG A 179 -9.98 -5.89 -13.65
CA ARG A 179 -10.85 -5.35 -14.70
C ARG A 179 -11.05 -3.83 -14.62
N TYR A 180 -11.02 -3.27 -13.42
CA TYR A 180 -11.08 -1.82 -13.24
C TYR A 180 -9.80 -1.15 -13.77
N MET A 181 -8.63 -1.75 -13.57
CA MET A 181 -7.34 -1.25 -14.06
C MET A 181 -7.15 -1.40 -15.58
N ASP A 182 -7.83 -2.36 -16.23
CA ASP A 182 -7.73 -2.58 -17.69
C ASP A 182 -8.09 -1.35 -18.53
N ARG A 183 -8.74 -0.34 -17.94
CA ARG A 183 -9.05 0.92 -18.61
C ARG A 183 -7.84 1.84 -18.84
N GLY A 184 -6.73 1.60 -18.13
CA GLY A 184 -5.46 2.32 -18.30
C GLY A 184 -5.41 3.75 -17.75
N ASP A 185 -6.55 4.31 -17.31
CA ASP A 185 -6.67 5.67 -16.74
C ASP A 185 -7.01 5.67 -15.26
N ARG A 186 -6.97 4.50 -14.62
CA ARG A 186 -7.37 4.29 -13.23
C ARG A 186 -6.15 4.13 -12.34
N THR A 187 -6.30 4.56 -11.09
CA THR A 187 -5.25 4.42 -10.08
C THR A 187 -5.83 3.84 -8.80
N ILE A 188 -5.12 2.93 -8.18
CA ILE A 188 -5.48 2.38 -6.88
C ILE A 188 -4.37 2.67 -5.88
N LEU A 189 -4.72 3.24 -4.74
CA LEU A 189 -3.87 3.24 -3.55
C LEU A 189 -4.56 2.41 -2.48
N MET A 190 -3.91 1.35 -2.02
CA MET A 190 -4.46 0.48 -0.98
C MET A 190 -3.55 0.39 0.23
N THR A 191 -4.12 0.15 1.40
CA THR A 191 -3.35 -0.32 2.55
C THR A 191 -3.55 -1.81 2.71
N SER A 192 -2.51 -2.53 3.08
CA SER A 192 -2.61 -3.93 3.50
C SER A 192 -1.49 -4.29 4.47
N HIS A 193 -1.79 -5.22 5.36
CA HIS A 193 -0.79 -5.90 6.19
C HIS A 193 -0.60 -7.36 5.74
N ILE A 194 -1.27 -7.79 4.66
CA ILE A 194 -1.21 -9.15 4.11
C ILE A 194 -0.27 -9.15 2.91
N ILE A 195 0.87 -9.81 3.05
CA ILE A 195 1.95 -9.85 2.06
C ILE A 195 1.49 -10.39 0.72
N GLU A 196 0.72 -11.47 0.72
CA GLU A 196 0.22 -12.10 -0.51
C GLU A 196 -0.70 -11.19 -1.33
N GLU A 197 -1.44 -10.29 -0.67
CA GLU A 197 -2.26 -9.30 -1.36
C GLU A 197 -1.40 -8.29 -2.10
N VAL A 198 -0.36 -7.80 -1.41
CA VAL A 198 0.57 -6.82 -1.97
C VAL A 198 1.33 -7.41 -3.15
N LYS A 199 1.90 -8.62 -3.00
CA LYS A 199 2.58 -9.33 -4.09
C LYS A 199 1.69 -9.51 -5.32
N ARG A 200 0.40 -9.78 -5.10
CA ARG A 200 -0.54 -10.15 -6.14
C ARG A 200 -1.12 -8.95 -6.89
N LEU A 201 -1.31 -7.82 -6.20
CA LEU A 201 -1.99 -6.65 -6.74
C LEU A 201 -1.08 -5.47 -7.07
N ALA A 202 -0.08 -5.19 -6.20
CA ALA A 202 0.66 -3.96 -6.29
C ALA A 202 1.68 -3.95 -7.43
N ASP A 203 1.83 -2.79 -8.06
CA ASP A 203 2.95 -2.44 -8.94
C ASP A 203 4.03 -1.70 -8.15
N PHE A 204 3.60 -0.85 -7.19
CA PHE A 204 4.47 -0.10 -6.29
C PHE A 204 4.16 -0.41 -4.83
N ILE A 205 5.19 -0.35 -3.99
CA ILE A 205 5.10 -0.59 -2.55
C ILE A 205 5.66 0.62 -1.81
N VAL A 206 4.85 1.19 -0.92
CA VAL A 206 5.24 2.25 0.00
C VAL A 206 5.39 1.64 1.39
N PHE A 207 6.58 1.70 1.96
CA PHE A 207 6.79 1.29 3.34
C PHE A 207 6.58 2.47 4.29
N MET A 208 5.71 2.27 5.28
CA MET A 208 5.45 3.25 6.34
C MET A 208 5.77 2.67 7.71
N ALA A 209 6.45 3.46 8.54
CA ALA A 209 6.63 3.16 9.96
C ALA A 209 6.81 4.44 10.78
N HIS A 210 6.44 4.37 12.05
CA HIS A 210 6.60 5.49 13.00
C HIS A 210 6.08 6.84 12.47
N GLY A 211 4.96 6.80 11.74
CA GLY A 211 4.35 8.00 11.16
C GLY A 211 5.06 8.55 9.92
N ARG A 212 6.00 7.84 9.31
CA ARG A 212 6.78 8.32 8.17
C ARG A 212 6.79 7.33 7.02
N VAL A 213 6.97 7.83 5.81
CA VAL A 213 7.33 7.02 4.63
C VAL A 213 8.83 6.71 4.72
N ILE A 214 9.16 5.42 4.72
CA ILE A 214 10.55 4.93 4.75
C ILE A 214 11.10 4.80 3.33
N GLY A 215 10.25 4.42 2.37
CA GLY A 215 10.63 4.30 0.98
C GLY A 215 9.45 3.95 0.09
N VAL A 216 9.63 4.22 -1.20
CA VAL A 216 8.70 3.86 -2.29
C VAL A 216 9.49 3.05 -3.30
N TYR A 217 9.00 1.87 -3.68
CA TYR A 217 9.70 0.93 -4.52
C TYR A 217 8.77 0.39 -5.60
N GLU A 218 9.30 0.18 -6.79
CA GLU A 218 8.68 -0.67 -7.80
C GLU A 218 8.80 -2.12 -7.33
N LYS A 219 7.72 -2.90 -7.44
CA LYS A 219 7.64 -4.23 -6.84
C LYS A 219 8.67 -5.21 -7.41
N ASP A 220 8.79 -5.27 -8.72
CA ASP A 220 9.67 -6.26 -9.37
C ASP A 220 11.14 -5.91 -9.13
N GLU A 221 11.50 -4.61 -9.11
CA GLU A 221 12.82 -4.14 -8.71
C GLU A 221 13.11 -4.51 -7.24
N LEU A 222 12.15 -4.28 -6.35
CA LEU A 222 12.30 -4.63 -4.94
C LEU A 222 12.63 -6.11 -4.76
N PHE A 223 11.80 -7.00 -5.31
CA PHE A 223 11.99 -8.45 -5.15
C PHE A 223 13.20 -9.02 -5.90
N SER A 224 13.68 -8.34 -6.95
CA SER A 224 14.89 -8.75 -7.69
C SER A 224 16.18 -8.27 -7.05
N SER A 225 16.13 -7.29 -6.13
CA SER A 225 17.31 -6.67 -5.52
C SER A 225 17.63 -7.16 -4.10
N TRP A 226 16.63 -7.65 -3.36
CA TRP A 226 16.78 -8.04 -1.96
C TRP A 226 17.01 -9.54 -1.77
N PHE A 227 18.20 -9.90 -1.27
CA PHE A 227 18.57 -11.28 -1.04
C PHE A 227 19.38 -11.45 0.25
N THR A 228 19.29 -12.64 0.82
CA THR A 228 20.27 -13.17 1.76
C THR A 228 21.26 -14.06 1.00
N LEU A 229 22.54 -13.74 1.10
CA LEU A 229 23.63 -14.51 0.53
C LEU A 229 24.40 -15.21 1.65
N PHE A 230 24.65 -16.51 1.50
CA PHE A 230 25.59 -17.25 2.34
C PHE A 230 26.93 -17.27 1.62
N VAL A 231 27.89 -16.51 2.15
CA VAL A 231 29.19 -16.27 1.50
C VAL A 231 30.29 -16.93 2.34
N SER A 232 31.14 -17.71 1.69
CA SER A 232 32.28 -18.39 2.33
C SER A 232 33.60 -17.91 1.74
N GLY A 233 34.61 -17.77 2.61
CA GLY A 233 35.96 -17.43 2.20
C GLY A 233 36.94 -17.55 3.37
N SER A 234 38.15 -18.03 3.07
CA SER A 234 39.18 -18.33 4.11
C SER A 234 39.62 -17.06 4.87
N ASP A 235 39.55 -15.91 4.24
CA ASP A 235 39.94 -14.60 4.80
C ASP A 235 38.76 -13.65 4.98
N LEU A 236 37.51 -14.15 4.75
CA LEU A 236 36.29 -13.37 4.97
C LEU A 236 36.10 -13.13 6.47
N SER A 237 35.99 -11.85 6.83
CA SER A 237 35.73 -11.40 8.20
C SER A 237 34.48 -10.53 8.25
N SER A 238 33.91 -10.32 9.44
CA SER A 238 32.76 -9.41 9.61
C SER A 238 33.02 -8.02 9.03
N LYS A 239 34.24 -7.50 9.10
CA LYS A 239 34.62 -6.20 8.52
C LYS A 239 34.60 -6.23 6.99
N LYS A 240 35.08 -7.30 6.36
CA LYS A 240 35.03 -7.47 4.92
C LYS A 240 33.60 -7.72 4.44
N ALA A 241 32.85 -8.58 5.12
CA ALA A 241 31.42 -8.80 4.84
C ALA A 241 30.59 -7.51 4.92
N ALA A 242 30.92 -6.62 5.85
CA ALA A 242 30.28 -5.31 5.96
C ALA A 242 30.62 -4.34 4.81
N ALA A 243 31.64 -4.61 4.02
CA ALA A 243 32.00 -3.81 2.83
C ALA A 243 31.26 -4.26 1.55
N MET A 244 30.46 -5.34 1.60
CA MET A 244 29.67 -5.81 0.46
C MET A 244 28.68 -4.72 0.01
N PRO A 245 28.53 -4.51 -1.30
CA PRO A 245 27.54 -3.57 -1.84
C PRO A 245 26.13 -3.84 -1.36
N GLY A 246 25.42 -2.81 -0.89
CA GLY A 246 24.04 -2.92 -0.42
C GLY A 246 23.84 -3.74 0.85
N GLN A 247 24.91 -4.02 1.60
CA GLN A 247 24.83 -4.77 2.86
C GLN A 247 23.90 -4.08 3.86
N CYS A 248 22.90 -4.86 4.35
CA CYS A 248 21.89 -4.43 5.32
C CYS A 248 21.99 -5.18 6.66
N GLY A 249 22.67 -6.33 6.67
CA GLY A 249 22.88 -7.16 7.85
C GLY A 249 23.96 -8.21 7.61
N VAL A 250 24.80 -8.49 8.62
CA VAL A 250 25.85 -9.51 8.59
C VAL A 250 25.75 -10.36 9.85
N GLU A 251 25.64 -11.66 9.67
CA GLU A 251 25.59 -12.65 10.75
C GLU A 251 26.60 -13.78 10.48
N HIS A 252 27.17 -14.31 11.52
CA HIS A 252 28.07 -15.48 11.42
C HIS A 252 27.24 -16.74 11.25
N ALA A 253 27.45 -17.49 10.15
CA ALA A 253 26.71 -18.73 9.84
C ALA A 253 27.55 -20.01 9.92
N GLY A 254 28.84 -19.89 10.19
CA GLY A 254 29.78 -21.02 10.31
C GLY A 254 31.22 -20.55 10.46
N ALA A 255 32.19 -21.46 10.51
CA ALA A 255 33.58 -21.10 10.74
C ALA A 255 34.17 -20.10 9.74
N THR A 256 33.77 -20.24 8.45
CA THR A 256 34.23 -19.39 7.35
C THR A 256 33.06 -18.82 6.53
N THR A 257 31.83 -18.95 7.02
CA THR A 257 30.61 -18.57 6.29
C THR A 257 29.86 -17.47 7.00
N TYR A 258 29.45 -16.46 6.25
CA TYR A 258 28.61 -15.36 6.71
C TYR A 258 27.27 -15.35 5.97
N ARG A 259 26.20 -15.10 6.71
CA ARG A 259 24.88 -14.77 6.20
C ARG A 259 24.81 -13.25 6.03
N ILE A 260 24.70 -12.79 4.81
CA ILE A 260 24.72 -11.36 4.49
C ILE A 260 23.43 -10.99 3.76
N THR A 261 22.65 -10.08 4.35
CA THR A 261 21.49 -9.49 3.69
C THR A 261 21.92 -8.30 2.86
N THR A 262 21.52 -8.26 1.60
CA THR A 262 21.83 -7.16 0.68
C THR A 262 20.58 -6.68 -0.07
N ASN A 263 20.51 -5.38 -0.36
CA ASN A 263 19.51 -4.77 -1.25
C ASN A 263 20.06 -4.47 -2.65
N LYS A 264 21.26 -5.00 -2.99
CA LYS A 264 21.94 -4.85 -4.28
C LYS A 264 22.53 -6.19 -4.70
N ALA A 265 21.69 -7.23 -4.83
CA ALA A 265 22.15 -8.60 -5.06
C ALA A 265 23.14 -8.72 -6.23
N ALA A 266 22.84 -8.15 -7.39
CA ALA A 266 23.73 -8.22 -8.55
C ALA A 266 25.11 -7.60 -8.29
N ALA A 267 25.17 -6.45 -7.62
CA ALA A 267 26.45 -5.82 -7.26
C ALA A 267 27.20 -6.62 -6.19
N ALA A 268 26.49 -7.24 -5.26
CA ALA A 268 27.06 -8.10 -4.23
C ALA A 268 27.67 -9.38 -4.82
N GLU A 269 27.03 -9.97 -5.82
CA GLU A 269 27.52 -11.14 -6.55
C GLU A 269 28.82 -10.81 -7.31
N VAL A 270 28.84 -9.70 -8.04
CA VAL A 270 30.07 -9.22 -8.73
C VAL A 270 31.20 -8.94 -7.75
N TRP A 271 30.88 -8.37 -6.58
CA TRP A 271 31.85 -8.12 -5.53
C TRP A 271 32.43 -9.43 -4.95
N CYS A 272 31.59 -10.43 -4.70
CA CYS A 272 32.06 -11.73 -4.24
C CYS A 272 33.01 -12.40 -5.22
N GLU A 273 32.69 -12.34 -6.52
CA GLU A 273 33.54 -12.87 -7.59
C GLU A 273 34.90 -12.15 -7.64
N ALA A 274 34.90 -10.83 -7.58
CA ALA A 274 36.10 -10.00 -7.62
C ALA A 274 37.04 -10.24 -6.41
N GLU A 275 36.45 -10.45 -5.21
CA GLU A 275 37.20 -10.73 -3.98
C GLU A 275 37.56 -12.23 -3.81
N GLY A 276 37.11 -13.10 -4.72
CA GLY A 276 37.38 -14.56 -4.67
C GLY A 276 36.57 -15.28 -3.60
N TYR A 277 35.44 -14.77 -3.18
CA TYR A 277 34.51 -15.39 -2.23
C TYR A 277 33.50 -16.28 -2.95
N GLN A 278 33.14 -17.39 -2.33
CA GLN A 278 32.16 -18.32 -2.85
C GLN A 278 30.77 -18.04 -2.26
N ILE A 279 29.77 -17.82 -3.13
CA ILE A 279 28.36 -17.82 -2.73
C ILE A 279 27.88 -19.27 -2.63
N VAL A 280 27.64 -19.71 -1.40
CA VAL A 280 27.19 -21.09 -1.09
C VAL A 280 25.70 -21.23 -1.36
N SER A 281 24.92 -20.21 -1.04
CA SER A 281 23.47 -20.22 -1.24
C SER A 281 22.95 -18.77 -1.37
N ARG A 282 21.85 -18.65 -2.11
CA ARG A 282 21.13 -17.40 -2.35
C ARG A 282 19.65 -17.61 -2.02
N GLN A 283 19.07 -16.74 -1.22
CA GLN A 283 17.66 -16.78 -0.83
C GLN A 283 17.04 -15.39 -1.05
N ALA A 284 15.97 -15.33 -1.85
CA ALA A 284 15.20 -14.10 -1.97
C ALA A 284 14.52 -13.80 -0.63
N LEU A 285 14.48 -12.52 -0.26
CA LEU A 285 13.75 -12.08 0.94
C LEU A 285 12.27 -11.97 0.65
N GLU A 286 11.47 -12.35 1.63
CA GLU A 286 10.06 -12.08 1.65
C GLU A 286 9.79 -10.61 2.09
N LEU A 287 8.60 -10.10 1.80
CA LEU A 287 8.26 -8.69 2.03
C LEU A 287 8.39 -8.26 3.50
N ASP A 288 8.07 -9.14 4.45
CA ASP A 288 8.23 -8.92 5.89
C ASP A 288 9.70 -8.86 6.32
N GLU A 289 10.54 -9.68 5.70
CA GLU A 289 12.00 -9.65 5.93
C GLU A 289 12.59 -8.34 5.37
N ILE A 290 12.17 -7.91 4.17
CA ILE A 290 12.56 -6.63 3.58
C ILE A 290 12.11 -5.48 4.47
N MET A 291 10.85 -5.49 4.92
CA MET A 291 10.31 -4.47 5.83
C MET A 291 11.11 -4.43 7.15
N SER A 292 11.45 -5.59 7.71
CA SER A 292 12.25 -5.66 8.92
C SER A 292 13.65 -5.07 8.74
N ALA A 293 14.30 -5.35 7.61
CA ALA A 293 15.61 -4.79 7.28
C ALA A 293 15.55 -3.26 7.08
N LEU A 294 14.52 -2.75 6.39
CA LEU A 294 14.30 -1.31 6.22
C LEU A 294 14.06 -0.60 7.56
N LEU A 295 13.27 -1.21 8.46
CA LEU A 295 13.03 -0.68 9.80
C LEU A 295 14.31 -0.62 10.65
N MET A 296 15.20 -1.62 10.52
CA MET A 296 16.50 -1.60 11.20
C MET A 296 17.38 -0.47 10.68
N GLN A 297 17.45 -0.28 9.36
CA GLN A 297 18.21 0.81 8.75
C GLN A 297 17.68 2.18 9.17
N ASP A 298 16.37 2.39 9.17
CA ASP A 298 15.75 3.64 9.61
C ASP A 298 16.09 3.96 11.08
N ARG A 299 16.05 2.96 11.98
CA ARG A 299 16.44 3.15 13.39
C ARG A 299 17.91 3.54 13.57
N LEU A 300 18.80 3.00 12.75
CA LEU A 300 20.23 3.32 12.79
C LEU A 300 20.48 4.74 12.30
N SER A 301 19.79 5.17 11.24
CA SER A 301 19.89 6.55 10.71
C SER A 301 19.41 7.60 11.71
N ILE A 302 18.36 7.31 12.49
CA ILE A 302 17.84 8.22 13.52
C ILE A 302 18.79 8.36 14.70
N ARG A 303 19.57 7.29 15.04
CA ARG A 303 20.53 7.33 16.15
C ARG A 303 21.84 8.02 15.79
N SER A 304 22.09 8.23 14.50
CA SER A 304 23.32 8.84 13.96
C SER A 304 23.19 10.36 13.74
N ASN A 305 21.97 10.88 13.78
CA ASN A 305 21.61 12.30 13.73
C ASN A 305 21.19 12.81 15.12
#